data_4381287f520b1c9950dd619a12cc1843
#
_entry.id   4381287f520b1c9950dd619a12cc1843
#
_cell.length_a   1.000
_cell.length_b   1.000
_cell.length_c   1.000
_cell.angle_alpha   90.00
_cell.angle_beta   90.00
_cell.angle_gamma   90.00
#
_symmetry.space_group_name_H-M   'P 1'
#
loop_
_entity.id
_entity.type
_entity.pdbx_description
1 polymer ?
#
loop_
_entity_poly.entity_id
_entity_poly.type
_entity_poly.pdbx_seq_one_letter_code
_entity_poly.pdbx_strand_id
1 'polypeptide(L)'
;MTAPTRVVVIGADAAGMSAAHQALRTARRTGRELAITVLDKGTHTSYSACGIPYLMAGDVASAEDLVARSGDAHRDAGIDLRMSTEVVSADLSARTVTTDGGDVLEYDELVVATGAPAVVPDWALRPDGTPYGGVGTVKTLDDGASWLERFAEVGDGGHVVVVGAGYVGVEVAEAALRKGFGVTVLTRTRGMSMLEDEMSDLVNVGLCDAGIELVLGAEVTGLELDGDRVTGVHWDGGTRDADLVVVAIGVRPATAFLEGQVELTDGGALRPDPHGRVADHVWAAGDCCEVRRRLDDEWVFRPLGTHANKHGRALGDSLAGGSLTFDGMTDTSITRFSYGEVHLEIARTGLSRSDAEAAGHEPVALLTEGTTASGYMPEAEPIALWVMADRTTRRLLGVQVVGGHGAGKRIDAAAAVLWAGGTVDDLAWMDLAYAPPFSTAWEILQVAARRVAERL
;
A
#
# COMPACT_ATOMS: atom_id res chain seq x y z
N MET A 1 -1.20 42.26 14.81
CA MET A 1 -1.00 40.80 14.57
C MET A 1 -1.43 40.57 13.13
N THR A 2 -0.62 39.92 12.31
CA THR A 2 -1.03 39.46 10.98
C THR A 2 -2.08 38.37 11.15
N ALA A 3 -3.07 38.30 10.25
CA ALA A 3 -4.04 37.20 10.28
C ALA A 3 -3.33 35.85 10.12
N PRO A 4 -3.83 34.77 10.74
CA PRO A 4 -3.24 33.46 10.59
C PRO A 4 -3.30 32.98 9.13
N THR A 5 -2.28 32.26 8.67
CA THR A 5 -2.28 31.65 7.34
C THR A 5 -3.36 30.55 7.28
N ARG A 6 -4.29 30.67 6.35
CA ARG A 6 -5.38 29.71 6.14
C ARG A 6 -4.85 28.52 5.35
N VAL A 7 -4.86 27.35 5.95
CA VAL A 7 -4.43 26.10 5.32
C VAL A 7 -5.66 25.21 5.15
N VAL A 8 -5.98 24.84 3.93
CA VAL A 8 -7.00 23.83 3.62
C VAL A 8 -6.30 22.53 3.25
N VAL A 9 -6.65 21.44 3.93
CA VAL A 9 -6.16 20.06 3.68
C VAL A 9 -7.33 19.23 3.16
N ILE A 10 -7.16 18.62 2.00
CA ILE A 10 -8.16 17.70 1.44
C ILE A 10 -7.69 16.26 1.68
N GLY A 11 -8.39 15.55 2.56
CA GLY A 11 -8.08 14.20 3.01
C GLY A 11 -7.62 14.15 4.47
N ALA A 12 -8.35 13.42 5.30
CA ALA A 12 -8.17 13.35 6.77
C ALA A 12 -7.57 12.02 7.23
N ASP A 13 -6.75 11.36 6.41
CA ASP A 13 -6.07 10.12 6.80
C ASP A 13 -4.54 10.32 6.81
N ALA A 14 -3.74 9.28 6.59
CA ALA A 14 -2.30 9.18 6.84
C ALA A 14 -1.50 10.43 6.45
N ALA A 15 -1.60 10.88 5.20
CA ALA A 15 -0.81 12.02 4.71
C ALA A 15 -1.34 13.36 5.22
N GLY A 16 -2.65 13.61 5.09
CA GLY A 16 -3.25 14.90 5.46
C GLY A 16 -3.15 15.18 6.94
N MET A 17 -3.45 14.19 7.80
CA MET A 17 -3.35 14.38 9.25
C MET A 17 -1.91 14.44 9.74
N SER A 18 -0.97 13.69 9.10
CA SER A 18 0.46 13.85 9.38
C SER A 18 0.95 15.25 9.03
N ALA A 19 0.49 15.83 7.90
CA ALA A 19 0.80 17.19 7.48
C ALA A 19 0.23 18.22 8.46
N ALA A 20 -1.06 18.15 8.78
CA ALA A 20 -1.74 19.08 9.67
C ALA A 20 -1.10 19.13 11.07
N HIS A 21 -0.87 17.96 11.68
CA HIS A 21 -0.24 17.89 12.99
C HIS A 21 1.22 18.35 12.98
N GLN A 22 1.99 18.02 11.94
CA GLN A 22 3.37 18.48 11.85
C GLN A 22 3.42 20.00 11.61
N ALA A 23 2.54 20.53 10.77
CA ALA A 23 2.44 21.97 10.54
C ALA A 23 2.18 22.74 11.84
N LEU A 24 1.20 22.29 12.67
CA LEU A 24 0.95 22.88 13.97
C LEU A 24 2.16 22.82 14.92
N ARG A 25 2.88 21.68 14.96
CA ARG A 25 4.10 21.54 15.77
C ARG A 25 5.19 22.50 15.33
N THR A 26 5.43 22.57 14.04
CA THR A 26 6.47 23.44 13.47
C THR A 26 6.09 24.92 13.59
N ALA A 27 4.83 25.28 13.37
CA ALA A 27 4.32 26.65 13.53
C ALA A 27 4.58 27.20 14.95
N ARG A 28 4.34 26.39 15.99
CA ARG A 28 4.67 26.77 17.38
C ARG A 28 6.17 27.05 17.57
N ARG A 29 7.04 26.33 16.88
CA ARG A 29 8.51 26.48 16.93
C ARG A 29 8.98 27.69 16.12
N THR A 30 8.36 27.97 14.97
CA THR A 30 8.74 29.06 14.05
C THR A 30 8.05 30.38 14.37
N GLY A 31 7.07 30.38 15.29
CA GLY A 31 6.26 31.55 15.61
C GLY A 31 5.23 31.93 14.54
N ARG A 32 4.90 31.01 13.62
CA ARG A 32 3.83 31.20 12.63
C ARG A 32 2.47 30.90 13.23
N GLU A 33 1.44 31.64 12.81
CA GLU A 33 0.06 31.34 13.15
C GLU A 33 -0.63 30.71 11.94
N LEU A 34 -1.19 29.49 12.15
CA LEU A 34 -1.90 28.72 11.12
C LEU A 34 -3.36 28.48 11.57
N ALA A 35 -4.29 28.63 10.65
CA ALA A 35 -5.67 28.18 10.77
C ALA A 35 -5.84 26.99 9.80
N ILE A 36 -5.92 25.77 10.34
CA ILE A 36 -5.96 24.55 9.53
C ILE A 36 -7.38 23.99 9.52
N THR A 37 -7.97 23.94 8.32
CA THR A 37 -9.22 23.22 8.05
C THR A 37 -8.92 21.97 7.26
N VAL A 38 -9.38 20.80 7.72
CA VAL A 38 -9.25 19.50 7.06
C VAL A 38 -10.61 19.03 6.61
N LEU A 39 -10.75 18.72 5.33
CA LEU A 39 -11.99 18.23 4.70
C LEU A 39 -11.82 16.79 4.26
N ASP A 40 -12.76 15.91 4.59
CA ASP A 40 -12.76 14.54 4.12
C ASP A 40 -14.17 14.06 3.82
N LYS A 41 -14.33 13.34 2.71
CA LYS A 41 -15.62 12.77 2.29
C LYS A 41 -16.06 11.57 3.13
N GLY A 42 -15.11 10.90 3.79
CA GLY A 42 -15.36 9.73 4.62
C GLY A 42 -15.93 10.07 5.98
N THR A 43 -16.31 9.05 6.70
CA THR A 43 -16.87 9.11 8.07
C THR A 43 -15.80 8.93 9.15
N HIS A 44 -14.64 8.34 8.78
CA HIS A 44 -13.53 7.99 9.67
C HIS A 44 -12.25 8.71 9.29
N THR A 45 -11.46 9.07 10.29
CA THR A 45 -10.13 9.71 10.15
C THR A 45 -9.06 8.89 10.87
N SER A 46 -7.81 8.98 10.39
CA SER A 46 -6.61 8.45 11.06
C SER A 46 -6.74 6.99 11.48
N TYR A 47 -7.19 6.15 10.59
CA TYR A 47 -7.29 4.71 10.82
C TYR A 47 -6.24 3.92 10.02
N SER A 48 -5.98 2.68 10.45
CA SER A 48 -5.09 1.76 9.77
C SER A 48 -5.82 1.04 8.64
N ALA A 49 -5.80 1.58 7.42
CA ALA A 49 -6.43 0.94 6.24
C ALA A 49 -5.84 -0.46 5.97
N CYS A 50 -4.53 -0.66 6.22
CA CYS A 50 -3.90 -1.97 6.10
C CYS A 50 -4.39 -2.99 7.15
N GLY A 51 -5.11 -2.56 8.17
CA GLY A 51 -5.75 -3.41 9.18
C GLY A 51 -7.10 -3.99 8.76
N ILE A 52 -7.71 -3.47 7.68
CA ILE A 52 -9.06 -3.87 7.26
C ILE A 52 -9.14 -5.36 6.89
N PRO A 53 -8.24 -5.95 6.10
CA PRO A 53 -8.28 -7.40 5.85
C PRO A 53 -8.15 -8.25 7.13
N TYR A 54 -7.38 -7.80 8.12
CA TYR A 54 -7.23 -8.48 9.42
C TYR A 54 -8.48 -8.34 10.30
N LEU A 55 -9.20 -7.21 10.20
CA LEU A 55 -10.53 -7.05 10.78
C LEU A 55 -11.52 -8.05 10.14
N MET A 56 -11.53 -8.14 8.80
CA MET A 56 -12.36 -9.08 8.06
C MET A 56 -12.02 -10.54 8.43
N ALA A 57 -10.74 -10.85 8.64
CA ALA A 57 -10.27 -12.16 9.07
C ALA A 57 -10.61 -12.50 10.53
N GLY A 58 -10.88 -11.49 11.37
CA GLY A 58 -11.15 -11.63 12.80
C GLY A 58 -9.91 -11.57 13.70
N ASP A 59 -8.76 -11.14 13.17
CA ASP A 59 -7.53 -10.89 13.96
C ASP A 59 -7.65 -9.57 14.75
N VAL A 60 -8.40 -8.61 14.23
CA VAL A 60 -8.76 -7.36 14.89
C VAL A 60 -10.21 -7.46 15.34
N ALA A 61 -10.49 -7.11 16.59
CA ALA A 61 -11.80 -7.36 17.19
C ALA A 61 -12.88 -6.38 16.70
N SER A 62 -12.52 -5.13 16.45
CA SER A 62 -13.48 -4.09 16.02
C SER A 62 -12.84 -3.07 15.09
N ALA A 63 -13.65 -2.34 14.34
CA ALA A 63 -13.21 -1.24 13.49
C ALA A 63 -12.57 -0.10 14.30
N GLU A 64 -13.05 0.13 15.52
CA GLU A 64 -12.51 1.14 16.45
C GLU A 64 -11.06 0.86 16.83
N ASP A 65 -10.65 -0.41 16.90
CA ASP A 65 -9.26 -0.80 17.20
C ASP A 65 -8.29 -0.38 16.07
N LEU A 66 -8.81 -0.14 14.88
CA LEU A 66 -8.03 0.37 13.75
C LEU A 66 -7.89 1.90 13.76
N VAL A 67 -8.67 2.62 14.56
CA VAL A 67 -8.63 4.09 14.63
C VAL A 67 -7.48 4.52 15.55
N ALA A 68 -6.42 5.03 14.96
CA ALA A 68 -5.23 5.49 15.69
C ALA A 68 -5.50 6.80 16.47
N ARG A 69 -6.43 7.63 16.00
CA ARG A 69 -6.81 8.89 16.64
C ARG A 69 -8.21 9.30 16.24
N SER A 70 -9.03 9.68 17.23
CA SER A 70 -10.41 10.13 17.01
C SER A 70 -10.48 11.52 16.39
N GLY A 71 -11.62 11.82 15.74
CA GLY A 71 -11.89 13.16 15.21
C GLY A 71 -11.87 14.25 16.29
N ASP A 72 -12.35 13.96 17.49
CA ASP A 72 -12.32 14.91 18.61
C ASP A 72 -10.91 15.22 19.07
N ALA A 73 -10.02 14.23 19.13
CA ALA A 73 -8.62 14.46 19.45
C ALA A 73 -7.90 15.34 18.42
N HIS A 74 -8.34 15.35 17.16
CA HIS A 74 -7.85 16.28 16.15
C HIS A 74 -8.38 17.71 16.37
N ARG A 75 -9.68 17.85 16.69
CA ARG A 75 -10.31 19.14 17.00
C ARG A 75 -9.68 19.76 18.26
N ASP A 76 -9.45 18.98 19.31
CA ASP A 76 -8.78 19.41 20.54
C ASP A 76 -7.32 19.88 20.27
N ALA A 77 -6.68 19.36 19.24
CA ALA A 77 -5.36 19.82 18.81
C ALA A 77 -5.38 21.16 18.07
N GLY A 78 -6.55 21.69 17.75
CA GLY A 78 -6.77 22.98 17.07
C GLY A 78 -6.96 22.86 15.56
N ILE A 79 -7.39 21.69 15.06
CA ILE A 79 -7.72 21.45 13.64
C ILE A 79 -9.25 21.57 13.47
N ASP A 80 -9.72 22.40 12.54
CA ASP A 80 -11.10 22.41 12.08
C ASP A 80 -11.33 21.20 11.16
N LEU A 81 -11.70 20.05 11.73
CA LEU A 81 -11.91 18.80 11.01
C LEU A 81 -13.38 18.65 10.61
N ARG A 82 -13.65 18.58 9.32
CA ARG A 82 -14.97 18.40 8.70
C ARG A 82 -15.01 17.09 7.93
N MET A 83 -15.59 16.08 8.56
CA MET A 83 -15.86 14.78 7.94
C MET A 83 -17.15 14.82 7.13
N SER A 84 -17.36 13.82 6.26
CA SER A 84 -18.51 13.74 5.33
C SER A 84 -18.67 15.02 4.50
N THR A 85 -17.53 15.58 4.06
CA THR A 85 -17.44 16.83 3.29
C THR A 85 -16.53 16.60 2.10
N GLU A 86 -17.10 16.35 0.93
CA GLU A 86 -16.31 16.11 -0.29
C GLU A 86 -15.93 17.42 -0.99
N VAL A 87 -14.67 17.58 -1.32
CA VAL A 87 -14.23 18.65 -2.22
C VAL A 87 -14.43 18.19 -3.64
N VAL A 88 -15.33 18.86 -4.37
CA VAL A 88 -15.71 18.49 -5.75
C VAL A 88 -14.96 19.31 -6.81
N SER A 89 -14.44 20.48 -6.46
CA SER A 89 -13.64 21.30 -7.36
C SER A 89 -12.70 22.22 -6.60
N ALA A 90 -11.64 22.66 -7.28
CA ALA A 90 -10.74 23.71 -6.83
C ALA A 90 -10.54 24.75 -7.96
N ASP A 91 -10.34 26.01 -7.58
CA ASP A 91 -9.82 27.06 -8.45
C ASP A 91 -8.52 27.55 -7.85
N LEU A 92 -7.39 27.10 -8.44
CA LEU A 92 -6.06 27.42 -7.94
C LEU A 92 -5.70 28.89 -8.15
N SER A 93 -6.28 29.54 -9.17
CA SER A 93 -6.06 30.95 -9.45
C SER A 93 -6.79 31.86 -8.47
N ALA A 94 -8.01 31.51 -8.11
CA ALA A 94 -8.82 32.20 -7.09
C ALA A 94 -8.46 31.77 -5.66
N ARG A 95 -7.68 30.67 -5.49
CA ARG A 95 -7.37 30.04 -4.21
C ARG A 95 -8.62 29.64 -3.42
N THR A 96 -9.50 28.90 -4.07
CA THR A 96 -10.72 28.41 -3.46
C THR A 96 -10.91 26.92 -3.71
N VAL A 97 -11.59 26.23 -2.79
CA VAL A 97 -12.14 24.91 -3.00
C VAL A 97 -13.65 24.93 -2.76
N THR A 98 -14.38 24.12 -3.53
CA THR A 98 -15.84 23.99 -3.40
C THR A 98 -16.20 22.60 -2.93
N THR A 99 -17.08 22.51 -1.93
CA THR A 99 -17.58 21.25 -1.39
C THR A 99 -18.84 20.80 -2.11
N ASP A 100 -19.20 19.52 -1.94
CA ASP A 100 -20.47 18.92 -2.40
C ASP A 100 -21.73 19.62 -1.84
N GLY A 101 -21.63 20.20 -0.63
CA GLY A 101 -22.65 21.06 -0.03
C GLY A 101 -22.75 22.46 -0.65
N GLY A 102 -21.85 22.81 -1.56
CA GLY A 102 -21.79 24.13 -2.21
C GLY A 102 -21.03 25.21 -1.43
N ASP A 103 -20.42 24.86 -0.30
CA ASP A 103 -19.56 25.81 0.44
C ASP A 103 -18.28 26.09 -0.33
N VAL A 104 -17.89 27.36 -0.39
CA VAL A 104 -16.62 27.82 -0.98
C VAL A 104 -15.66 28.25 0.12
N LEU A 105 -14.51 27.58 0.24
CA LEU A 105 -13.48 27.92 1.20
C LEU A 105 -12.29 28.59 0.49
N GLU A 106 -11.90 29.77 0.96
CA GLU A 106 -10.67 30.42 0.55
C GLU A 106 -9.48 29.89 1.34
N TYR A 107 -8.32 29.78 0.70
CA TYR A 107 -7.07 29.35 1.35
C TYR A 107 -5.88 30.25 0.97
N ASP A 108 -4.87 30.25 1.82
CA ASP A 108 -3.55 30.79 1.52
C ASP A 108 -2.60 29.66 1.07
N GLU A 109 -2.78 28.43 1.60
CA GLU A 109 -2.06 27.22 1.24
C GLU A 109 -3.04 26.03 1.15
N LEU A 110 -2.93 25.25 0.07
CA LEU A 110 -3.74 24.05 -0.18
C LEU A 110 -2.88 22.79 -0.06
N VAL A 111 -3.33 21.81 0.69
CA VAL A 111 -2.71 20.47 0.79
C VAL A 111 -3.64 19.43 0.18
N VAL A 112 -3.18 18.77 -0.88
CA VAL A 112 -3.87 17.67 -1.56
C VAL A 112 -3.37 16.36 -0.98
N ALA A 113 -4.20 15.70 -0.19
CA ALA A 113 -3.93 14.41 0.45
C ALA A 113 -5.09 13.42 0.23
N THR A 114 -5.70 13.51 -0.95
CA THR A 114 -6.94 12.82 -1.34
C THR A 114 -6.80 11.31 -1.52
N GLY A 115 -5.58 10.80 -1.47
CA GLY A 115 -5.30 9.38 -1.59
C GLY A 115 -5.61 8.80 -2.97
N ALA A 116 -5.92 7.51 -2.98
CA ALA A 116 -6.23 6.76 -4.20
C ALA A 116 -7.35 5.75 -3.93
N PRO A 117 -8.57 5.97 -4.42
CA PRO A 117 -9.66 5.00 -4.37
C PRO A 117 -9.32 3.73 -5.16
N ALA A 118 -9.97 2.63 -4.81
CA ALA A 118 -9.88 1.39 -5.56
C ALA A 118 -10.46 1.55 -6.97
N VAL A 119 -9.84 0.88 -7.92
CA VAL A 119 -10.35 0.79 -9.29
C VAL A 119 -11.53 -0.17 -9.31
N VAL A 120 -12.67 0.32 -9.80
CA VAL A 120 -13.87 -0.50 -10.04
C VAL A 120 -14.09 -0.57 -11.54
N PRO A 121 -14.00 -1.75 -12.18
CA PRO A 121 -14.21 -1.90 -13.60
C PRO A 121 -15.70 -1.84 -13.98
N ASP A 122 -16.00 -1.46 -15.22
CA ASP A 122 -17.37 -1.27 -15.70
C ASP A 122 -18.25 -2.52 -15.53
N TRP A 123 -17.68 -3.73 -15.70
CA TRP A 123 -18.41 -4.97 -15.50
C TRP A 123 -18.91 -5.21 -14.06
N ALA A 124 -18.33 -4.52 -13.09
CA ALA A 124 -18.71 -4.60 -11.67
C ALA A 124 -19.81 -3.61 -11.28
N LEU A 125 -20.17 -2.69 -12.20
CA LEU A 125 -21.05 -1.55 -11.94
C LEU A 125 -22.41 -1.73 -12.62
N ARG A 126 -23.46 -1.31 -11.91
CA ARG A 126 -24.80 -1.09 -12.47
C ARG A 126 -24.81 0.17 -13.35
N PRO A 127 -25.86 0.36 -14.17
CA PRO A 127 -25.99 1.56 -15.00
C PRO A 127 -26.00 2.89 -14.23
N ASP A 128 -26.33 2.88 -12.94
CA ASP A 128 -26.29 4.04 -12.05
C ASP A 128 -24.88 4.31 -11.46
N GLY A 129 -23.89 3.51 -11.82
CA GLY A 129 -22.51 3.63 -11.35
C GLY A 129 -22.24 2.99 -9.97
N THR A 130 -23.20 2.31 -9.37
CA THR A 130 -23.01 1.59 -8.11
C THR A 130 -22.65 0.12 -8.36
N PRO A 131 -21.86 -0.54 -7.47
CA PRO A 131 -21.55 -1.97 -7.62
C PRO A 131 -22.81 -2.84 -7.55
N TYR A 132 -22.79 -3.97 -8.26
CA TYR A 132 -23.82 -5.01 -8.10
C TYR A 132 -23.82 -5.59 -6.68
N GLY A 133 -24.96 -6.11 -6.22
CA GLY A 133 -25.08 -6.79 -4.93
C GLY A 133 -24.10 -7.96 -4.83
N GLY A 134 -23.37 -8.05 -3.71
CA GLY A 134 -22.30 -9.03 -3.52
C GLY A 134 -20.95 -8.66 -4.15
N VAL A 135 -20.86 -7.57 -4.90
CA VAL A 135 -19.60 -7.07 -5.51
C VAL A 135 -19.08 -5.86 -4.75
N GLY A 136 -17.77 -5.75 -4.57
CA GLY A 136 -17.17 -4.56 -3.93
C GLY A 136 -15.66 -4.58 -3.88
N THR A 137 -15.11 -3.49 -3.34
CA THR A 137 -13.67 -3.29 -3.08
C THR A 137 -13.37 -3.34 -1.59
N VAL A 138 -12.09 -3.30 -1.22
CA VAL A 138 -11.63 -3.18 0.18
C VAL A 138 -10.65 -2.01 0.27
N LYS A 139 -11.10 -0.86 0.74
CA LYS A 139 -10.28 0.35 0.86
C LYS A 139 -10.57 1.17 2.12
N THR A 140 -11.81 1.24 2.58
CA THR A 140 -12.25 2.05 3.71
C THR A 140 -12.75 1.18 4.88
N LEU A 141 -12.84 1.76 6.09
CA LEU A 141 -13.44 1.05 7.23
C LEU A 141 -14.91 0.68 6.96
N ASP A 142 -15.64 1.54 6.24
CA ASP A 142 -17.00 1.26 5.84
C ASP A 142 -17.09 0.06 4.89
N ASP A 143 -16.10 -0.10 3.97
CA ASP A 143 -15.98 -1.32 3.16
C ASP A 143 -15.78 -2.54 4.06
N GLY A 144 -14.86 -2.46 5.03
CA GLY A 144 -14.59 -3.56 5.97
C GLY A 144 -15.82 -4.00 6.75
N ALA A 145 -16.59 -3.04 7.27
CA ALA A 145 -17.86 -3.29 7.96
C ALA A 145 -18.89 -3.95 7.03
N SER A 146 -19.06 -3.43 5.82
CA SER A 146 -19.95 -3.99 4.80
C SER A 146 -19.55 -5.43 4.42
N TRP A 147 -18.26 -5.74 4.33
CA TRP A 147 -17.80 -7.11 4.05
C TRP A 147 -18.12 -8.08 5.18
N LEU A 148 -17.99 -7.67 6.44
CA LEU A 148 -18.38 -8.49 7.58
C LEU A 148 -19.88 -8.83 7.57
N GLU A 149 -20.73 -7.84 7.23
CA GLU A 149 -22.16 -8.06 7.05
C GLU A 149 -22.45 -9.05 5.91
N ARG A 150 -21.83 -8.87 4.74
CA ARG A 150 -22.00 -9.75 3.57
C ARG A 150 -21.53 -11.19 3.85
N PHE A 151 -20.42 -11.37 4.56
CA PHE A 151 -19.97 -12.68 4.99
C PHE A 151 -20.99 -13.35 5.92
N ALA A 152 -21.57 -12.58 6.86
CA ALA A 152 -22.58 -13.10 7.76
C ALA A 152 -23.92 -13.45 7.05
N GLU A 153 -24.30 -12.68 6.03
CA GLU A 153 -25.51 -12.93 5.22
C GLU A 153 -25.40 -14.19 4.38
N VAL A 154 -24.25 -14.45 3.76
CA VAL A 154 -24.02 -15.66 2.95
C VAL A 154 -23.83 -16.88 3.85
N GLY A 155 -23.09 -16.72 4.95
CA GLY A 155 -22.79 -17.79 5.90
C GLY A 155 -21.74 -18.79 5.41
N ASP A 156 -21.53 -19.84 6.20
CA ASP A 156 -20.51 -20.87 5.94
C ASP A 156 -20.80 -21.64 4.64
N GLY A 157 -19.75 -21.93 3.89
CA GLY A 157 -19.82 -22.75 2.67
C GLY A 157 -20.15 -21.97 1.40
N GLY A 158 -20.34 -20.66 1.46
CA GLY A 158 -20.39 -19.80 0.29
C GLY A 158 -19.06 -19.72 -0.46
N HIS A 159 -19.07 -19.10 -1.64
CA HIS A 159 -17.89 -18.95 -2.50
C HIS A 159 -17.55 -17.48 -2.78
N VAL A 160 -16.30 -17.10 -2.54
CA VAL A 160 -15.77 -15.77 -2.82
C VAL A 160 -14.81 -15.83 -4.01
N VAL A 161 -15.06 -15.00 -5.02
CA VAL A 161 -14.10 -14.76 -6.09
C VAL A 161 -13.36 -13.46 -5.82
N VAL A 162 -12.04 -13.53 -5.72
CA VAL A 162 -11.16 -12.37 -5.58
C VAL A 162 -10.52 -12.07 -6.94
N VAL A 163 -10.75 -10.88 -7.48
CA VAL A 163 -10.16 -10.42 -8.73
C VAL A 163 -8.94 -9.55 -8.45
N GLY A 164 -7.76 -10.10 -8.73
CA GLY A 164 -6.46 -9.52 -8.43
C GLY A 164 -5.75 -10.24 -7.28
N ALA A 165 -4.46 -10.54 -7.47
CA ALA A 165 -3.61 -11.25 -6.54
C ALA A 165 -2.42 -10.39 -6.05
N GLY A 166 -2.65 -9.08 -5.83
CA GLY A 166 -1.73 -8.18 -5.13
C GLY A 166 -1.88 -8.31 -3.60
N TYR A 167 -1.31 -7.38 -2.84
CA TYR A 167 -1.38 -7.38 -1.36
C TYR A 167 -2.80 -7.54 -0.85
N VAL A 168 -3.71 -6.63 -1.23
CA VAL A 168 -5.11 -6.64 -0.78
C VAL A 168 -5.81 -7.94 -1.18
N GLY A 169 -5.59 -8.42 -2.42
CA GLY A 169 -6.23 -9.65 -2.90
C GLY A 169 -5.81 -10.87 -2.10
N VAL A 170 -4.53 -11.01 -1.78
CA VAL A 170 -4.00 -12.13 -0.97
C VAL A 170 -4.52 -12.06 0.47
N GLU A 171 -4.52 -10.88 1.09
CA GLU A 171 -5.00 -10.67 2.45
C GLU A 171 -6.53 -10.91 2.57
N VAL A 172 -7.31 -10.49 1.56
CA VAL A 172 -8.76 -10.73 1.53
C VAL A 172 -9.07 -12.20 1.25
N ALA A 173 -8.28 -12.89 0.42
CA ALA A 173 -8.42 -14.33 0.21
C ALA A 173 -8.20 -15.10 1.52
N GLU A 174 -7.18 -14.73 2.33
CA GLU A 174 -7.00 -15.25 3.69
C GLU A 174 -8.25 -15.00 4.54
N ALA A 175 -8.76 -13.77 4.56
CA ALA A 175 -9.94 -13.41 5.36
C ALA A 175 -11.16 -14.24 4.99
N ALA A 176 -11.43 -14.46 3.70
CA ALA A 176 -12.54 -15.26 3.21
C ALA A 176 -12.39 -16.75 3.62
N LEU A 177 -11.21 -17.35 3.46
CA LEU A 177 -10.93 -18.71 3.93
C LEU A 177 -11.18 -18.86 5.43
N ARG A 178 -10.73 -17.90 6.24
CA ARG A 178 -10.90 -17.90 7.70
C ARG A 178 -12.35 -17.75 8.13
N LYS A 179 -13.21 -17.21 7.25
CA LYS A 179 -14.67 -17.14 7.43
C LYS A 179 -15.41 -18.36 6.87
N GLY A 180 -14.69 -19.39 6.43
CA GLY A 180 -15.29 -20.66 5.97
C GLY A 180 -15.76 -20.68 4.53
N PHE A 181 -15.35 -19.70 3.72
CA PHE A 181 -15.69 -19.65 2.29
C PHE A 181 -14.74 -20.50 1.44
N GLY A 182 -15.26 -21.06 0.34
CA GLY A 182 -14.43 -21.44 -0.79
C GLY A 182 -13.88 -20.19 -1.48
N VAL A 183 -12.63 -20.22 -1.94
CA VAL A 183 -11.99 -19.05 -2.54
C VAL A 183 -11.40 -19.38 -3.90
N THR A 184 -11.76 -18.59 -4.92
CA THR A 184 -11.07 -18.54 -6.21
C THR A 184 -10.41 -17.17 -6.37
N VAL A 185 -9.12 -17.16 -6.74
CA VAL A 185 -8.39 -15.93 -7.06
C VAL A 185 -8.13 -15.88 -8.55
N LEU A 186 -8.68 -14.88 -9.23
CA LEU A 186 -8.46 -14.62 -10.65
C LEU A 186 -7.43 -13.50 -10.82
N THR A 187 -6.36 -13.74 -11.58
CA THR A 187 -5.35 -12.71 -11.86
C THR A 187 -4.84 -12.79 -13.29
N ARG A 188 -4.63 -11.61 -13.91
CA ARG A 188 -4.10 -11.51 -15.28
C ARG A 188 -2.66 -11.99 -15.41
N THR A 189 -1.91 -11.98 -14.31
CA THR A 189 -0.50 -12.36 -14.26
C THR A 189 -0.29 -13.46 -13.23
N ARG A 190 0.54 -13.22 -12.23
CA ARG A 190 0.88 -14.13 -11.12
C ARG A 190 0.40 -13.56 -9.80
N GLY A 191 0.33 -14.39 -8.78
CA GLY A 191 0.17 -13.91 -7.41
C GLY A 191 1.39 -13.06 -7.01
N MET A 192 1.13 -11.91 -6.39
CA MET A 192 2.18 -10.97 -5.97
C MET A 192 3.14 -10.60 -7.11
N SER A 193 2.59 -10.18 -8.26
CA SER A 193 3.35 -9.89 -9.50
C SER A 193 4.42 -8.79 -9.39
N MET A 194 4.55 -8.13 -8.24
CA MET A 194 5.66 -7.23 -7.94
C MET A 194 6.94 -7.98 -7.51
N LEU A 195 6.86 -9.29 -7.30
CA LEU A 195 8.02 -10.15 -7.08
C LEU A 195 8.56 -10.66 -8.41
N GLU A 196 9.80 -11.14 -8.39
CA GLU A 196 10.35 -11.92 -9.50
C GLU A 196 9.59 -13.25 -9.66
N ASP A 197 9.67 -13.82 -10.84
CA ASP A 197 8.89 -14.99 -11.21
C ASP A 197 9.07 -16.16 -10.24
N GLU A 198 10.32 -16.45 -9.87
CA GLU A 198 10.67 -17.56 -8.97
C GLU A 198 10.09 -17.36 -7.55
N MET A 199 10.01 -16.10 -7.09
CA MET A 199 9.46 -15.77 -5.78
C MET A 199 7.93 -15.76 -5.80
N SER A 200 7.35 -15.27 -6.90
CA SER A 200 5.90 -15.31 -7.15
C SER A 200 5.37 -16.74 -7.21
N ASP A 201 6.12 -17.65 -7.84
CA ASP A 201 5.74 -19.07 -7.92
C ASP A 201 5.69 -19.74 -6.53
N LEU A 202 6.58 -19.37 -5.60
CA LEU A 202 6.51 -19.86 -4.21
C LEU A 202 5.22 -19.40 -3.50
N VAL A 203 4.80 -18.15 -3.75
CA VAL A 203 3.53 -17.64 -3.23
C VAL A 203 2.36 -18.38 -3.86
N ASN A 204 2.36 -18.59 -5.19
CA ASN A 204 1.31 -19.33 -5.89
C ASN A 204 1.13 -20.75 -5.32
N VAL A 205 2.23 -21.46 -5.07
CA VAL A 205 2.21 -22.80 -4.44
C VAL A 205 1.55 -22.71 -3.06
N GLY A 206 1.97 -21.80 -2.22
CA GLY A 206 1.38 -21.66 -0.88
C GLY A 206 -0.11 -21.30 -0.89
N LEU A 207 -0.56 -20.45 -1.80
CA LEU A 207 -1.99 -20.13 -1.95
C LEU A 207 -2.79 -21.38 -2.37
N CYS A 208 -2.27 -22.19 -3.31
CA CYS A 208 -2.90 -23.44 -3.71
C CYS A 208 -2.90 -24.49 -2.58
N ASP A 209 -1.81 -24.61 -1.82
CA ASP A 209 -1.70 -25.52 -0.67
C ASP A 209 -2.69 -25.15 0.45
N ALA A 210 -3.04 -23.86 0.56
CA ALA A 210 -4.08 -23.39 1.47
C ALA A 210 -5.52 -23.68 0.99
N GLY A 211 -5.68 -24.26 -0.21
CA GLY A 211 -6.99 -24.61 -0.79
C GLY A 211 -7.60 -23.50 -1.67
N ILE A 212 -6.86 -22.48 -2.02
CA ILE A 212 -7.31 -21.45 -2.98
C ILE A 212 -7.24 -22.02 -4.40
N GLU A 213 -8.33 -21.89 -5.16
CA GLU A 213 -8.30 -22.06 -6.60
C GLU A 213 -7.68 -20.81 -7.26
N LEU A 214 -6.41 -20.91 -7.66
CA LEU A 214 -5.69 -19.81 -8.29
C LEU A 214 -5.70 -19.94 -9.81
N VAL A 215 -6.32 -18.98 -10.51
CA VAL A 215 -6.38 -18.95 -11.97
C VAL A 215 -5.49 -17.83 -12.48
N LEU A 216 -4.39 -18.20 -13.12
CA LEU A 216 -3.43 -17.28 -13.71
C LEU A 216 -3.79 -16.96 -15.17
N GLY A 217 -3.48 -15.76 -15.63
CA GLY A 217 -3.77 -15.30 -16.98
C GLY A 217 -5.26 -15.00 -17.21
N ALA A 218 -6.07 -14.92 -16.17
CA ALA A 218 -7.51 -14.69 -16.28
C ALA A 218 -7.83 -13.19 -16.40
N GLU A 219 -8.52 -12.82 -17.47
CA GLU A 219 -9.11 -11.50 -17.63
C GLU A 219 -10.62 -11.60 -17.44
N VAL A 220 -11.14 -10.97 -16.38
CA VAL A 220 -12.57 -10.98 -16.08
C VAL A 220 -13.31 -10.15 -17.10
N THR A 221 -14.32 -10.75 -17.73
CA THR A 221 -15.11 -10.16 -18.83
C THR A 221 -16.53 -9.77 -18.42
N GLY A 222 -17.02 -10.30 -17.26
CA GLY A 222 -18.37 -9.99 -16.80
C GLY A 222 -18.81 -10.80 -15.60
N LEU A 223 -20.04 -10.57 -15.18
CA LEU A 223 -20.71 -11.24 -14.09
C LEU A 223 -21.93 -12.04 -14.58
N GLU A 224 -22.23 -13.13 -13.91
CA GLU A 224 -23.54 -13.75 -13.91
C GLU A 224 -24.38 -13.16 -12.78
N LEU A 225 -25.65 -12.85 -13.06
CA LEU A 225 -26.49 -12.10 -12.14
C LEU A 225 -27.86 -12.77 -11.99
N ASP A 226 -28.40 -12.78 -10.77
CA ASP A 226 -29.83 -12.97 -10.49
C ASP A 226 -30.39 -11.63 -9.97
N GLY A 227 -31.16 -10.97 -10.82
CA GLY A 227 -31.55 -9.57 -10.59
C GLY A 227 -30.33 -8.66 -10.51
N ASP A 228 -30.16 -8.00 -9.36
CA ASP A 228 -29.01 -7.11 -9.09
C ASP A 228 -27.88 -7.79 -8.30
N ARG A 229 -27.99 -9.09 -8.00
CA ARG A 229 -27.01 -9.82 -7.18
C ARG A 229 -26.13 -10.71 -8.05
N VAL A 230 -24.83 -10.74 -7.74
CA VAL A 230 -23.88 -11.64 -8.39
C VAL A 230 -24.15 -13.10 -8.03
N THR A 231 -24.08 -13.99 -9.03
CA THR A 231 -24.15 -15.45 -8.91
C THR A 231 -22.96 -16.14 -9.54
N GLY A 232 -22.14 -15.42 -10.32
CA GLY A 232 -20.95 -15.96 -10.93
C GLY A 232 -20.09 -14.92 -11.62
N VAL A 233 -18.87 -15.33 -11.98
CA VAL A 233 -17.87 -14.50 -12.66
C VAL A 233 -17.45 -15.19 -13.95
N HIS A 234 -17.36 -14.45 -15.03
CA HIS A 234 -16.87 -14.89 -16.35
C HIS A 234 -15.48 -14.29 -16.62
N TRP A 235 -14.59 -15.10 -17.17
CA TRP A 235 -13.30 -14.64 -17.71
C TRP A 235 -13.00 -15.35 -19.03
N ASP A 236 -11.95 -14.94 -19.72
CA ASP A 236 -11.49 -15.51 -20.98
C ASP A 236 -10.90 -16.93 -20.82
N GLY A 237 -11.63 -17.88 -20.43
CA GLY A 237 -11.18 -19.26 -20.20
C GLY A 237 -12.09 -20.04 -19.27
N GLY A 238 -13.12 -19.40 -18.71
CA GLY A 238 -14.06 -20.11 -17.86
C GLY A 238 -15.07 -19.23 -17.14
N THR A 239 -15.78 -19.92 -16.24
CA THR A 239 -16.78 -19.32 -15.36
C THR A 239 -16.65 -19.94 -13.98
N ARG A 240 -17.04 -19.21 -12.95
CA ARG A 240 -17.13 -19.71 -11.56
C ARG A 240 -18.34 -19.13 -10.88
N ASP A 241 -19.13 -20.00 -10.25
CA ASP A 241 -20.21 -19.56 -9.37
C ASP A 241 -19.60 -18.78 -8.19
N ALA A 242 -20.25 -17.69 -7.80
CA ALA A 242 -19.78 -16.81 -6.74
C ALA A 242 -20.94 -16.16 -6.00
N ASP A 243 -20.95 -16.25 -4.68
CA ASP A 243 -21.85 -15.51 -3.82
C ASP A 243 -21.37 -14.06 -3.61
N LEU A 244 -20.07 -13.88 -3.62
CA LEU A 244 -19.39 -12.61 -3.38
C LEU A 244 -18.19 -12.43 -4.33
N VAL A 245 -17.95 -11.19 -4.77
CA VAL A 245 -16.82 -10.83 -5.64
C VAL A 245 -16.08 -9.62 -5.07
N VAL A 246 -14.79 -9.83 -4.73
CA VAL A 246 -13.92 -8.77 -4.25
C VAL A 246 -13.03 -8.28 -5.40
N VAL A 247 -13.13 -7.00 -5.72
CA VAL A 247 -12.32 -6.36 -6.76
C VAL A 247 -11.07 -5.74 -6.12
N ALA A 248 -9.90 -6.32 -6.39
CA ALA A 248 -8.61 -5.94 -5.81
C ALA A 248 -7.55 -5.69 -6.91
N ILE A 249 -7.93 -4.98 -7.99
CA ILE A 249 -7.12 -4.74 -9.19
C ILE A 249 -6.26 -3.48 -9.15
N GLY A 250 -6.14 -2.86 -7.98
CA GLY A 250 -5.33 -1.67 -7.74
C GLY A 250 -6.14 -0.42 -7.43
N VAL A 251 -5.46 0.70 -7.41
CA VAL A 251 -6.00 2.02 -7.01
C VAL A 251 -5.59 3.08 -8.02
N ARG A 252 -6.30 4.21 -8.07
CA ARG A 252 -6.01 5.35 -8.95
C ARG A 252 -5.99 6.65 -8.12
N PRO A 253 -5.05 7.59 -8.37
CA PRO A 253 -5.01 8.88 -7.69
C PRO A 253 -6.33 9.65 -7.79
N ALA A 254 -6.78 10.23 -6.66
CA ALA A 254 -8.01 11.03 -6.59
C ALA A 254 -7.70 12.51 -6.85
N THR A 255 -7.30 12.86 -8.07
CA THR A 255 -6.79 14.18 -8.47
C THR A 255 -7.56 14.83 -9.63
N ALA A 256 -8.60 14.17 -10.13
CA ALA A 256 -9.36 14.62 -11.31
C ALA A 256 -9.92 16.06 -11.16
N PHE A 257 -10.23 16.51 -9.93
CA PHE A 257 -10.71 17.87 -9.66
C PHE A 257 -9.66 18.96 -9.89
N LEU A 258 -8.38 18.60 -10.13
CA LEU A 258 -7.26 19.47 -10.43
C LEU A 258 -6.87 19.45 -11.91
N GLU A 259 -7.56 18.70 -12.75
CA GLU A 259 -7.24 18.56 -14.18
C GLU A 259 -7.21 19.92 -14.88
N GLY A 260 -6.16 20.15 -15.67
CA GLY A 260 -5.95 21.41 -16.38
C GLY A 260 -5.45 22.59 -15.52
N GLN A 261 -5.27 22.42 -14.20
CA GLN A 261 -4.78 23.46 -13.31
C GLN A 261 -3.39 23.19 -12.74
N VAL A 262 -2.98 21.94 -12.70
CA VAL A 262 -1.65 21.48 -12.26
C VAL A 262 -1.19 20.34 -13.17
N GLU A 263 0.10 20.15 -13.28
CA GLU A 263 0.65 19.02 -14.03
C GLU A 263 0.32 17.70 -13.32
N LEU A 264 -0.33 16.78 -14.03
CA LEU A 264 -0.60 15.42 -13.61
C LEU A 264 0.17 14.45 -14.50
N THR A 265 0.60 13.33 -13.95
CA THR A 265 1.18 12.24 -14.73
C THR A 265 0.10 11.55 -15.60
N ASP A 266 0.51 10.70 -16.53
CA ASP A 266 -0.41 9.91 -17.36
C ASP A 266 -1.35 9.03 -16.51
N GLY A 267 -0.89 8.59 -15.32
CA GLY A 267 -1.68 7.88 -14.31
C GLY A 267 -2.57 8.77 -13.45
N GLY A 268 -2.52 10.10 -13.63
CA GLY A 268 -3.27 11.08 -12.84
C GLY A 268 -2.62 11.45 -11.50
N ALA A 269 -1.40 11.01 -11.20
CA ALA A 269 -0.73 11.33 -9.95
C ALA A 269 -0.08 12.72 -9.98
N LEU A 270 0.11 13.30 -8.80
CA LEU A 270 0.93 14.51 -8.59
C LEU A 270 2.40 14.13 -8.37
N ARG A 271 3.33 15.00 -8.74
CA ARG A 271 4.78 14.89 -8.48
C ARG A 271 5.26 16.03 -7.61
N PRO A 272 5.18 15.91 -6.29
CA PRO A 272 5.67 16.94 -5.38
C PRO A 272 7.20 16.94 -5.29
N ASP A 273 7.78 18.12 -5.08
CA ASP A 273 9.19 18.24 -4.73
C ASP A 273 9.49 17.60 -3.34
N PRO A 274 10.76 17.50 -2.90
CA PRO A 274 11.09 16.88 -1.61
C PRO A 274 10.45 17.57 -0.39
N HIS A 275 9.95 18.80 -0.55
CA HIS A 275 9.22 19.53 0.49
C HIS A 275 7.70 19.29 0.44
N GLY A 276 7.19 18.65 -0.62
CA GLY A 276 5.77 18.38 -0.86
C GLY A 276 5.07 19.39 -1.76
N ARG A 277 5.78 20.34 -2.40
CA ARG A 277 5.18 21.38 -3.26
C ARG A 277 4.98 20.86 -4.68
N VAL A 278 3.81 21.15 -5.26
CA VAL A 278 3.48 20.81 -6.67
C VAL A 278 3.24 22.07 -7.53
N ALA A 279 2.80 23.16 -6.91
CA ALA A 279 2.64 24.47 -7.55
C ALA A 279 2.70 25.58 -6.49
N ASP A 280 2.61 26.83 -6.91
CA ASP A 280 2.53 27.95 -5.97
C ASP A 280 1.30 27.80 -5.07
N HIS A 281 1.54 27.80 -3.75
CA HIS A 281 0.49 27.62 -2.73
C HIS A 281 -0.24 26.28 -2.76
N VAL A 282 0.29 25.28 -3.49
CA VAL A 282 -0.29 23.91 -3.60
C VAL A 282 0.74 22.87 -3.25
N TRP A 283 0.38 22.01 -2.33
CA TRP A 283 1.19 20.94 -1.78
C TRP A 283 0.47 19.61 -1.94
N ALA A 284 1.20 18.51 -2.03
CA ALA A 284 0.59 17.20 -2.12
C ALA A 284 1.40 16.13 -1.39
N ALA A 285 0.72 15.13 -0.82
CA ALA A 285 1.34 13.98 -0.17
C ALA A 285 0.40 12.77 -0.14
N GLY A 286 0.99 11.58 -0.04
CA GLY A 286 0.29 10.31 0.09
C GLY A 286 -0.04 9.67 -1.25
N ASP A 287 -1.07 8.80 -1.27
CA ASP A 287 -1.37 7.91 -2.40
C ASP A 287 -1.84 8.65 -3.66
N CYS A 288 -2.17 9.94 -3.59
CA CYS A 288 -2.44 10.78 -4.77
C CYS A 288 -1.17 11.19 -5.53
N CYS A 289 0.02 10.83 -5.02
CA CYS A 289 1.31 11.22 -5.58
C CYS A 289 2.10 10.01 -6.09
N GLU A 290 2.94 10.24 -7.10
CA GLU A 290 4.10 9.40 -7.34
C GLU A 290 5.21 9.72 -6.33
N VAL A 291 6.10 8.76 -6.13
CA VAL A 291 7.24 8.85 -5.21
C VAL A 291 8.52 8.57 -5.97
N ARG A 292 9.55 9.38 -5.72
CA ARG A 292 10.87 9.16 -6.30
C ARG A 292 11.53 7.93 -5.69
N ARG A 293 11.96 6.99 -6.53
CA ARG A 293 12.73 5.81 -6.12
C ARG A 293 14.21 6.17 -6.10
N ARG A 294 14.84 6.10 -4.92
CA ARG A 294 16.22 6.57 -4.69
C ARG A 294 17.30 5.79 -5.44
N LEU A 295 16.98 4.58 -5.88
CA LEU A 295 17.97 3.66 -6.49
C LEU A 295 18.28 3.99 -7.94
N ASP A 296 17.32 4.56 -8.66
CA ASP A 296 17.36 4.87 -10.09
C ASP A 296 16.83 6.24 -10.45
N ASP A 297 16.41 7.02 -9.45
CA ASP A 297 15.81 8.36 -9.59
C ASP A 297 14.47 8.41 -10.32
N GLU A 298 13.85 7.25 -10.60
CA GLU A 298 12.57 7.15 -11.28
C GLU A 298 11.40 7.53 -10.36
N TRP A 299 10.38 8.14 -10.97
CA TRP A 299 9.12 8.41 -10.29
C TRP A 299 8.16 7.26 -10.53
N VAL A 300 7.62 6.70 -9.46
CA VAL A 300 6.75 5.53 -9.51
C VAL A 300 5.54 5.70 -8.62
N PHE A 301 4.43 5.17 -9.08
CA PHE A 301 3.20 5.13 -8.28
C PHE A 301 3.24 3.93 -7.32
N ARG A 302 3.44 4.23 -6.02
CA ARG A 302 3.53 3.22 -4.94
C ARG A 302 2.71 3.69 -3.73
N PRO A 303 1.40 3.43 -3.72
CA PRO A 303 0.48 3.85 -2.65
C PRO A 303 0.71 3.00 -1.39
N LEU A 304 1.60 3.44 -0.51
CA LEU A 304 1.96 2.77 0.75
C LEU A 304 1.84 3.73 1.94
N GLY A 305 1.20 3.28 3.02
CA GLY A 305 0.98 4.08 4.22
C GLY A 305 2.26 4.63 4.86
N THR A 306 3.39 3.90 4.74
CA THR A 306 4.70 4.39 5.23
C THR A 306 5.19 5.61 4.48
N HIS A 307 4.92 5.70 3.16
CA HIS A 307 5.25 6.85 2.33
C HIS A 307 4.31 8.02 2.67
N ALA A 308 3.00 7.77 2.73
CA ALA A 308 1.99 8.77 3.03
C ALA A 308 2.29 9.51 4.35
N ASN A 309 2.61 8.79 5.41
CA ASN A 309 2.93 9.38 6.73
C ASN A 309 4.21 10.23 6.71
N LYS A 310 5.28 9.72 6.08
CA LYS A 310 6.58 10.43 6.02
C LYS A 310 6.48 11.67 5.13
N HIS A 311 5.84 11.53 3.98
CA HIS A 311 5.62 12.61 3.02
C HIS A 311 4.77 13.72 3.64
N GLY A 312 3.61 13.37 4.23
CA GLY A 312 2.77 14.35 4.93
C GLY A 312 3.52 15.07 6.05
N ARG A 313 4.36 14.36 6.80
CA ARG A 313 5.18 14.97 7.85
C ARG A 313 6.21 15.97 7.30
N ALA A 314 6.91 15.63 6.22
CA ALA A 314 7.88 16.54 5.59
C ALA A 314 7.17 17.80 5.03
N LEU A 315 6.06 17.60 4.34
CA LEU A 315 5.21 18.66 3.82
C LEU A 315 4.74 19.60 4.93
N GLY A 316 4.16 19.07 6.01
CA GLY A 316 3.65 19.90 7.09
C GLY A 316 4.73 20.71 7.81
N ASP A 317 5.95 20.16 7.94
CA ASP A 317 7.10 20.89 8.46
C ASP A 317 7.48 22.06 7.54
N SER A 318 7.62 21.79 6.24
CA SER A 318 8.02 22.77 5.23
C SER A 318 6.99 23.89 5.08
N LEU A 319 5.69 23.57 5.05
CA LEU A 319 4.59 24.53 5.00
C LEU A 319 4.64 25.53 6.16
N ALA A 320 5.02 25.05 7.35
CA ALA A 320 5.16 25.90 8.54
C ALA A 320 6.56 26.55 8.69
N GLY A 321 7.42 26.50 7.67
CA GLY A 321 8.75 27.12 7.65
C GLY A 321 9.85 26.26 8.29
N GLY A 322 9.67 24.97 8.37
CA GLY A 322 10.70 23.99 8.70
C GLY A 322 11.55 23.59 7.48
N SER A 323 12.38 22.58 7.64
CA SER A 323 13.36 22.15 6.63
C SER A 323 13.36 20.64 6.37
N LEU A 324 12.36 19.91 6.86
CA LEU A 324 12.26 18.48 6.60
C LEU A 324 11.98 18.24 5.11
N THR A 325 12.58 17.17 4.60
CA THR A 325 12.36 16.68 3.24
C THR A 325 11.94 15.22 3.26
N PHE A 326 11.22 14.81 2.23
CA PHE A 326 10.98 13.41 1.91
C PHE A 326 11.78 13.06 0.65
N ASP A 327 12.92 12.41 0.85
CA ASP A 327 13.91 12.16 -0.21
C ASP A 327 13.59 10.89 -1.04
N GLY A 328 12.36 10.40 -0.97
CA GLY A 328 11.93 9.23 -1.73
C GLY A 328 11.99 7.93 -0.93
N MET A 329 12.02 6.80 -1.65
CA MET A 329 11.90 5.46 -1.09
C MET A 329 12.89 4.47 -1.70
N THR A 330 13.01 3.29 -1.07
CA THR A 330 13.71 2.11 -1.61
C THR A 330 12.74 1.00 -2.07
N ASP A 331 11.47 1.31 -2.22
CA ASP A 331 10.38 0.40 -2.65
C ASP A 331 10.24 -0.84 -1.75
N THR A 332 10.19 -0.61 -0.43
CA THR A 332 10.11 -1.66 0.60
C THR A 332 8.66 -1.92 0.99
N SER A 333 8.26 -3.18 0.95
CA SER A 333 6.91 -3.63 1.32
C SER A 333 6.92 -5.05 1.87
N ILE A 334 5.90 -5.37 2.68
CA ILE A 334 5.74 -6.65 3.34
C ILE A 334 4.25 -6.96 3.50
N THR A 335 3.90 -8.24 3.39
CA THR A 335 2.59 -8.78 3.79
C THR A 335 2.74 -10.20 4.33
N ARG A 336 1.62 -10.75 4.80
CA ARG A 336 1.49 -12.12 5.31
C ARG A 336 0.27 -12.78 4.65
N PHE A 337 0.37 -14.09 4.46
CA PHE A 337 -0.76 -14.99 4.25
C PHE A 337 -0.67 -16.13 5.26
N SER A 338 -1.75 -16.41 5.98
CA SER A 338 -1.75 -17.46 7.02
C SER A 338 -3.11 -18.15 7.12
N TYR A 339 -3.17 -19.42 6.70
CA TYR A 339 -4.35 -20.24 6.81
C TYR A 339 -4.00 -21.73 6.94
N GLY A 340 -4.62 -22.43 7.91
CA GLY A 340 -4.32 -23.83 8.19
C GLY A 340 -2.85 -24.03 8.59
N GLU A 341 -2.16 -24.89 7.88
CA GLU A 341 -0.72 -25.14 8.06
C GLU A 341 0.17 -24.22 7.20
N VAL A 342 -0.43 -23.43 6.32
CA VAL A 342 0.30 -22.51 5.45
C VAL A 342 0.52 -21.19 6.17
N HIS A 343 1.79 -20.78 6.31
CA HIS A 343 2.17 -19.46 6.75
C HIS A 343 3.26 -18.90 5.84
N LEU A 344 2.98 -17.79 5.20
CA LEU A 344 3.91 -17.09 4.31
C LEU A 344 4.06 -15.65 4.74
N GLU A 345 5.28 -15.23 5.03
CA GLU A 345 5.69 -13.84 5.09
C GLU A 345 6.36 -13.48 3.77
N ILE A 346 5.86 -12.44 3.12
CA ILE A 346 6.24 -12.05 1.77
C ILE A 346 6.73 -10.61 1.83
N ALA A 347 7.99 -10.37 1.45
CA ALA A 347 8.56 -9.03 1.51
C ALA A 347 9.50 -8.75 0.34
N ARG A 348 9.62 -7.47 -0.01
CA ARG A 348 10.58 -7.00 -1.01
C ARG A 348 11.14 -5.63 -0.66
N THR A 349 12.32 -5.32 -1.22
CA THR A 349 12.93 -4.00 -1.22
C THR A 349 13.82 -3.85 -2.46
N GLY A 350 13.93 -2.65 -2.99
CA GLY A 350 14.78 -2.36 -4.14
C GLY A 350 14.11 -2.56 -5.50
N LEU A 351 14.93 -2.66 -6.52
CA LEU A 351 14.53 -2.77 -7.92
C LEU A 351 14.08 -4.19 -8.26
N SER A 352 13.20 -4.32 -9.25
CA SER A 352 13.05 -5.55 -10.02
C SER A 352 14.23 -5.69 -11.00
N ARG A 353 14.40 -6.89 -11.57
CA ARG A 353 15.42 -7.10 -12.62
C ARG A 353 15.18 -6.15 -13.80
N SER A 354 13.94 -6.00 -14.26
CA SER A 354 13.61 -5.11 -15.38
C SER A 354 13.88 -3.64 -15.06
N ASP A 355 13.56 -3.18 -13.84
CA ASP A 355 13.89 -1.82 -13.41
C ASP A 355 15.40 -1.57 -13.38
N ALA A 356 16.17 -2.55 -12.87
CA ALA A 356 17.63 -2.45 -12.81
C ALA A 356 18.26 -2.38 -14.20
N GLU A 357 17.80 -3.22 -15.13
CA GLU A 357 18.25 -3.20 -16.53
C GLU A 357 17.88 -1.87 -17.22
N ALA A 358 16.66 -1.36 -17.00
CA ALA A 358 16.23 -0.08 -17.54
C ALA A 358 17.04 1.10 -16.99
N ALA A 359 17.50 1.01 -15.74
CA ALA A 359 18.41 1.98 -15.11
C ALA A 359 19.88 1.84 -15.56
N GLY A 360 20.20 0.90 -16.46
CA GLY A 360 21.53 0.70 -17.02
C GLY A 360 22.47 -0.12 -16.15
N HIS A 361 21.95 -0.86 -15.16
CA HIS A 361 22.72 -1.81 -14.38
C HIS A 361 22.91 -3.14 -15.13
N GLU A 362 23.93 -3.90 -14.74
CA GLU A 362 24.13 -5.29 -15.16
C GLU A 362 23.76 -6.24 -13.99
N PRO A 363 22.46 -6.55 -13.79
CA PRO A 363 22.01 -7.25 -12.59
C PRO A 363 22.42 -8.72 -12.60
N VAL A 364 23.00 -9.18 -11.51
CA VAL A 364 23.22 -10.59 -11.17
C VAL A 364 22.35 -10.92 -9.98
N ALA A 365 21.47 -11.91 -10.13
CA ALA A 365 20.57 -12.31 -9.07
C ALA A 365 20.58 -13.82 -8.86
N LEU A 366 20.38 -14.24 -7.61
CA LEU A 366 20.30 -15.65 -7.23
C LEU A 366 19.19 -15.88 -6.22
N LEU A 367 18.46 -16.97 -6.42
CA LEU A 367 17.59 -17.56 -5.42
C LEU A 367 18.43 -18.40 -4.45
N THR A 368 18.19 -18.25 -3.15
CA THR A 368 18.80 -19.03 -2.08
C THR A 368 17.73 -19.49 -1.12
N GLU A 369 17.68 -20.78 -0.89
CA GLU A 369 16.77 -21.42 0.05
C GLU A 369 17.50 -21.82 1.33
N GLY A 370 16.77 -21.85 2.45
CA GLY A 370 17.29 -22.21 3.77
C GLY A 370 16.18 -22.29 4.80
N THR A 371 16.51 -21.99 6.06
CA THR A 371 15.58 -22.05 7.17
C THR A 371 15.60 -20.75 7.99
N THR A 372 14.46 -20.42 8.62
CA THR A 372 14.29 -19.20 9.45
C THR A 372 15.03 -19.30 10.78
N ALA A 373 15.37 -20.52 11.25
CA ALA A 373 16.12 -20.83 12.45
C ALA A 373 17.15 -21.93 12.17
N SER A 374 17.96 -22.30 13.16
CA SER A 374 18.86 -23.46 13.03
C SER A 374 18.02 -24.73 12.84
N GLY A 375 18.38 -25.58 11.87
CA GLY A 375 17.55 -26.70 11.41
C GLY A 375 17.23 -27.79 12.46
N TYR A 376 17.86 -27.75 13.64
CA TYR A 376 17.51 -28.60 14.80
C TYR A 376 16.49 -27.98 15.75
N MET A 377 16.07 -26.74 15.48
CA MET A 377 15.04 -26.04 16.27
C MET A 377 13.65 -26.40 15.73
N PRO A 378 12.66 -26.65 16.59
CA PRO A 378 11.32 -27.03 16.16
C PRO A 378 10.58 -25.91 15.39
N GLU A 379 10.96 -24.65 15.61
CA GLU A 379 10.43 -23.48 14.93
C GLU A 379 11.11 -23.17 13.59
N ALA A 380 12.05 -24.01 13.13
CA ALA A 380 12.72 -23.82 11.84
C ALA A 380 11.76 -24.07 10.68
N GLU A 381 11.47 -23.05 9.91
CA GLU A 381 10.58 -23.09 8.74
C GLU A 381 11.36 -22.73 7.45
N PRO A 382 10.87 -23.15 6.28
CA PRO A 382 11.49 -22.80 5.00
C PRO A 382 11.50 -21.28 4.78
N ILE A 383 12.58 -20.81 4.14
CA ILE A 383 12.71 -19.43 3.67
C ILE A 383 13.45 -19.43 2.34
N ALA A 384 13.00 -18.61 1.41
CA ALA A 384 13.64 -18.32 0.15
C ALA A 384 13.97 -16.83 0.05
N LEU A 385 15.18 -16.52 -0.40
CA LEU A 385 15.64 -15.17 -0.63
C LEU A 385 16.14 -15.04 -2.07
N TRP A 386 15.65 -14.04 -2.76
CA TRP A 386 16.18 -13.59 -4.02
C TRP A 386 16.99 -12.30 -3.79
N VAL A 387 18.26 -12.32 -4.12
CA VAL A 387 19.17 -11.18 -3.92
C VAL A 387 19.77 -10.79 -5.25
N MET A 388 19.79 -9.49 -5.55
CA MET A 388 20.28 -8.92 -6.80
C MET A 388 21.30 -7.81 -6.52
N ALA A 389 22.41 -7.83 -7.26
CA ALA A 389 23.44 -6.80 -7.22
C ALA A 389 23.96 -6.46 -8.62
N ASP A 390 24.51 -5.27 -8.77
CA ASP A 390 25.14 -4.82 -10.00
C ASP A 390 26.52 -5.48 -10.19
N ARG A 391 26.76 -6.04 -11.38
CA ARG A 391 27.98 -6.78 -11.69
C ARG A 391 29.23 -5.91 -11.56
N THR A 392 29.16 -4.68 -11.99
CA THR A 392 30.33 -3.80 -12.09
C THR A 392 30.61 -3.06 -10.78
N THR A 393 29.57 -2.49 -10.18
CA THR A 393 29.69 -1.65 -8.99
C THR A 393 29.54 -2.41 -7.68
N ARG A 394 29.07 -3.66 -7.74
CA ARG A 394 28.69 -4.51 -6.60
C ARG A 394 27.60 -3.90 -5.70
N ARG A 395 26.94 -2.81 -6.12
CA ARG A 395 25.83 -2.21 -5.36
C ARG A 395 24.71 -3.23 -5.21
N LEU A 396 24.15 -3.30 -4.02
CA LEU A 396 22.91 -4.03 -3.78
C LEU A 396 21.79 -3.33 -4.56
N LEU A 397 20.99 -4.06 -5.33
CA LEU A 397 19.92 -3.52 -6.16
C LEU A 397 18.53 -3.93 -5.68
N GLY A 398 18.37 -5.16 -5.19
CA GLY A 398 17.08 -5.65 -4.74
C GLY A 398 17.16 -6.92 -3.91
N VAL A 399 16.20 -7.11 -3.02
CA VAL A 399 16.04 -8.32 -2.23
C VAL A 399 14.55 -8.64 -2.11
N GLN A 400 14.21 -9.93 -2.23
CA GLN A 400 12.88 -10.46 -2.01
C GLN A 400 12.93 -11.65 -1.07
N VAL A 401 11.92 -11.81 -0.25
CA VAL A 401 11.81 -12.84 0.79
C VAL A 401 10.43 -13.47 0.73
N VAL A 402 10.38 -14.80 0.71
CA VAL A 402 9.16 -15.59 0.93
C VAL A 402 9.52 -16.71 1.90
N GLY A 403 8.78 -16.85 2.98
CA GLY A 403 9.06 -17.92 3.94
C GLY A 403 8.12 -17.90 5.14
N GLY A 404 8.39 -18.79 6.09
CA GLY A 404 7.63 -18.95 7.31
C GLY A 404 7.85 -17.83 8.33
N HIS A 405 7.49 -18.08 9.58
CA HIS A 405 7.55 -17.10 10.66
C HIS A 405 8.95 -16.44 10.81
N GLY A 406 8.96 -15.11 10.86
CA GLY A 406 10.16 -14.30 11.00
C GLY A 406 10.95 -14.10 9.69
N ALA A 407 10.48 -14.65 8.56
CA ALA A 407 11.13 -14.45 7.26
C ALA A 407 11.05 -13.00 6.78
N GLY A 408 9.86 -12.41 6.83
CA GLY A 408 9.57 -11.12 6.20
C GLY A 408 10.35 -9.95 6.78
N LYS A 409 10.54 -9.90 8.10
CA LYS A 409 11.27 -8.79 8.75
C LYS A 409 12.78 -8.77 8.47
N ARG A 410 13.34 -9.83 7.89
CA ARG A 410 14.72 -9.83 7.38
C ARG A 410 14.94 -8.81 6.27
N ILE A 411 13.88 -8.41 5.58
CA ILE A 411 13.91 -7.38 4.53
C ILE A 411 14.44 -6.03 5.04
N ASP A 412 14.25 -5.70 6.32
CA ASP A 412 14.66 -4.41 6.89
C ASP A 412 16.18 -4.23 6.91
N ALA A 413 16.95 -5.31 7.09
CA ALA A 413 18.42 -5.25 6.99
C ALA A 413 18.85 -4.90 5.56
N ALA A 414 18.25 -5.55 4.57
CA ALA A 414 18.52 -5.25 3.16
C ALA A 414 18.07 -3.83 2.78
N ALA A 415 16.90 -3.39 3.28
CA ALA A 415 16.41 -2.03 3.06
C ALA A 415 17.36 -0.97 3.66
N ALA A 416 17.96 -1.24 4.82
CA ALA A 416 18.96 -0.36 5.42
C ALA A 416 20.23 -0.24 4.57
N VAL A 417 20.71 -1.36 4.01
CA VAL A 417 21.86 -1.36 3.09
C VAL A 417 21.55 -0.59 1.81
N LEU A 418 20.40 -0.84 1.20
CA LEU A 418 19.94 -0.09 0.01
C LEU A 418 19.79 1.41 0.29
N TRP A 419 19.22 1.77 1.44
CA TRP A 419 19.06 3.16 1.85
C TRP A 419 20.40 3.89 1.99
N ALA A 420 21.42 3.19 2.50
CA ALA A 420 22.78 3.71 2.63
C ALA A 420 23.58 3.69 1.30
N GLY A 421 23.02 3.15 0.22
CA GLY A 421 23.74 2.97 -1.05
C GLY A 421 24.83 1.90 -0.99
N GLY A 422 24.68 0.92 -0.09
CA GLY A 422 25.67 -0.13 0.17
C GLY A 422 25.73 -1.21 -0.90
N THR A 423 26.68 -2.10 -0.72
CA THR A 423 27.01 -3.19 -1.63
C THR A 423 26.47 -4.53 -1.15
N VAL A 424 26.48 -5.52 -2.02
CA VAL A 424 26.18 -6.91 -1.65
C VAL A 424 27.22 -7.46 -0.66
N ASP A 425 28.45 -6.95 -0.69
CA ASP A 425 29.50 -7.33 0.27
C ASP A 425 29.19 -6.79 1.66
N ASP A 426 28.69 -5.54 1.78
CA ASP A 426 28.22 -4.99 3.06
C ASP A 426 27.15 -5.89 3.66
N LEU A 427 26.17 -6.32 2.85
CA LEU A 427 25.11 -7.22 3.31
C LEU A 427 25.64 -8.61 3.70
N ALA A 428 26.64 -9.14 2.97
CA ALA A 428 27.25 -10.44 3.23
C ALA A 428 28.08 -10.51 4.52
N TRP A 429 28.66 -9.38 4.95
CA TRP A 429 29.62 -9.33 6.06
C TRP A 429 29.18 -8.48 7.26
N MET A 430 27.98 -7.87 7.20
CA MET A 430 27.48 -7.07 8.32
C MET A 430 27.28 -7.92 9.58
N ASP A 431 27.42 -7.30 10.76
CA ASP A 431 27.20 -7.96 12.03
C ASP A 431 25.68 -8.07 12.32
N LEU A 432 25.14 -9.24 12.05
CA LEU A 432 23.73 -9.56 12.32
C LEU A 432 23.60 -10.43 13.58
N ALA A 433 22.51 -10.26 14.31
CA ALA A 433 22.23 -11.01 15.52
C ALA A 433 22.02 -12.50 15.23
N TYR A 434 22.59 -13.35 16.09
CA TYR A 434 22.44 -14.80 16.04
C TYR A 434 22.05 -15.39 17.39
N ALA A 435 21.08 -16.26 17.35
CA ALA A 435 20.87 -17.36 18.29
C ALA A 435 20.07 -18.46 17.59
N PRO A 436 20.21 -19.74 17.97
CA PRO A 436 19.59 -20.88 17.25
C PRO A 436 18.10 -20.74 16.92
N PRO A 437 17.23 -20.16 17.79
CA PRO A 437 15.81 -19.98 17.48
C PRO A 437 15.51 -18.89 16.43
N PHE A 438 16.48 -18.03 16.10
CA PHE A 438 16.26 -16.87 15.24
C PHE A 438 16.99 -16.96 13.89
N SER A 439 18.06 -17.74 13.82
CA SER A 439 18.92 -17.81 12.64
C SER A 439 19.87 -19.00 12.73
N THR A 440 20.54 -19.32 11.63
CA THR A 440 21.81 -20.05 11.63
C THR A 440 22.97 -19.11 11.94
N ALA A 441 24.16 -19.63 12.31
CA ALA A 441 25.34 -18.80 12.62
C ALA A 441 25.76 -17.88 11.47
N TRP A 442 25.55 -18.29 10.24
CA TRP A 442 25.48 -17.43 9.07
C TRP A 442 24.01 -17.17 8.75
N GLU A 443 23.54 -15.97 9.02
CA GLU A 443 22.18 -15.59 8.71
C GLU A 443 21.89 -15.82 7.23
N ILE A 444 20.71 -16.36 6.88
CA ILE A 444 20.38 -16.78 5.51
C ILE A 444 20.49 -15.61 4.51
N LEU A 445 20.20 -14.37 4.94
CA LEU A 445 20.38 -13.18 4.12
C LEU A 445 21.85 -12.94 3.77
N GLN A 446 22.77 -13.17 4.73
CA GLN A 446 24.22 -13.11 4.48
C GLN A 446 24.70 -14.22 3.52
N VAL A 447 24.17 -15.43 3.68
CA VAL A 447 24.46 -16.55 2.79
C VAL A 447 24.02 -16.21 1.36
N ALA A 448 22.82 -15.68 1.20
CA ALA A 448 22.29 -15.28 -0.10
C ALA A 448 23.13 -14.16 -0.74
N ALA A 449 23.48 -13.13 0.02
CA ALA A 449 24.32 -12.02 -0.44
C ALA A 449 25.72 -12.51 -0.85
N ARG A 450 26.35 -13.37 -0.05
CA ARG A 450 27.66 -13.95 -0.37
C ARG A 450 27.63 -14.78 -1.66
N ARG A 451 26.60 -15.60 -1.88
CA ARG A 451 26.44 -16.38 -3.11
C ARG A 451 26.34 -15.50 -4.35
N VAL A 452 25.68 -14.33 -4.26
CA VAL A 452 25.66 -13.34 -5.34
C VAL A 452 27.05 -12.72 -5.49
N ALA A 453 27.70 -12.29 -4.41
CA ALA A 453 29.01 -11.67 -4.43
C ALA A 453 30.09 -12.56 -5.07
N GLU A 454 29.99 -13.88 -4.94
CA GLU A 454 30.88 -14.88 -5.56
C GLU A 454 30.63 -15.06 -7.07
N ARG A 455 29.54 -14.49 -7.63
CA ARG A 455 29.18 -14.56 -9.06
C ARG A 455 29.48 -13.27 -9.84
N LEU A 456 29.79 -12.20 -9.12
CA LEU A 456 30.22 -10.92 -9.68
C LEU A 456 31.70 -10.93 -9.99
#